data_c5ae9a4c8cb971ee8656c859e9a5ff97
#
_entry.id   c5ae9a4c8cb971ee8656c859e9a5ff97
#
_cell.length_a   1.000
_cell.length_b   1.000
_cell.length_c   1.000
_cell.angle_alpha   90.00
_cell.angle_beta   90.00
_cell.angle_gamma   90.00
#
_symmetry.space_group_name_H-M   'P 1'
#
loop_
_entity.id
_entity.type
_entity.pdbx_description
1 polymer ?
#
loop_
_entity_poly.entity_id
_entity_poly.type
_entity_poly.pdbx_seq_one_letter_code
_entity_poly.pdbx_strand_id
1 'polypeptide(L)'
;VSTSGKGANLLLNVGPQPNGELPAVAVERMKEMGEWLATNGETVYGTKAGDIKQQEWGCTTRKGDRLFVHIFELDHDVLYLPLECKVTSAKVFVDGTPVKFKQVTGGVLLEVGKVADTTDYIVELRTR
;
A
#
# COMPACT_ATOMS: atom_id res chain seq x y z
N VAL A 1 -2.64 -6.58 -0.82
CA VAL A 1 -2.69 -5.15 -1.12
C VAL A 1 -3.21 -4.88 -2.52
N SER A 2 -2.57 -5.40 -3.58
CA SER A 2 -2.99 -5.17 -4.98
C SER A 2 -4.48 -5.45 -5.24
N THR A 3 -5.02 -6.48 -4.62
CA THR A 3 -6.45 -6.83 -4.72
C THR A 3 -7.33 -5.73 -4.15
N SER A 4 -6.96 -5.20 -2.98
CA SER A 4 -7.67 -4.07 -2.35
C SER A 4 -7.56 -2.79 -3.18
N GLY A 5 -6.39 -2.53 -3.78
CA GLY A 5 -6.18 -1.41 -4.70
C GLY A 5 -7.04 -1.48 -5.96
N LYS A 6 -7.49 -2.67 -6.35
CA LYS A 6 -8.46 -2.88 -7.45
C LYS A 6 -9.91 -2.87 -6.99
N GLY A 7 -10.18 -2.70 -5.70
CA GLY A 7 -11.53 -2.76 -5.13
C GLY A 7 -12.12 -4.17 -5.08
N ALA A 8 -11.28 -5.19 -5.06
CA ALA A 8 -11.68 -6.59 -5.03
C ALA A 8 -11.32 -7.25 -3.69
N ASN A 9 -11.90 -8.41 -3.43
CA ASN A 9 -11.59 -9.24 -2.27
C ASN A 9 -10.64 -10.37 -2.67
N LEU A 10 -9.74 -10.72 -1.77
CA LEU A 10 -8.85 -11.86 -1.92
C LEU A 10 -9.43 -13.08 -1.21
N LEU A 11 -9.58 -14.19 -1.94
CA LEU A 11 -9.80 -15.51 -1.36
C LEU A 11 -8.50 -16.32 -1.55
N LEU A 12 -7.79 -16.54 -0.46
CA LEU A 12 -6.57 -17.34 -0.46
C LEU A 12 -6.91 -18.76 0.01
N ASN A 13 -6.80 -19.72 -0.93
CA ASN A 13 -7.06 -21.12 -0.63
C ASN A 13 -5.76 -21.83 -0.21
N VAL A 14 -5.87 -22.70 0.80
CA VAL A 14 -4.77 -23.57 1.26
C VAL A 14 -5.30 -24.99 1.32
N GLY A 15 -4.69 -25.88 0.50
CA GLY A 15 -5.05 -27.31 0.48
C GLY A 15 -4.45 -28.03 1.69
N PRO A 16 -5.24 -28.79 2.49
CA PRO A 16 -4.71 -29.63 3.54
C PRO A 16 -3.97 -30.84 2.98
N GLN A 17 -3.04 -31.38 3.76
CA GLN A 17 -2.39 -32.64 3.48
C GLN A 17 -3.34 -33.82 3.74
N PRO A 18 -3.01 -35.05 3.25
CA PRO A 18 -3.86 -36.23 3.46
C PRO A 18 -4.17 -36.55 4.94
N ASN A 19 -3.30 -36.14 5.86
CA ASN A 19 -3.48 -36.27 7.32
C ASN A 19 -4.36 -35.17 7.93
N GLY A 20 -4.86 -34.22 7.13
CA GLY A 20 -5.68 -33.10 7.58
C GLY A 20 -4.92 -31.88 8.06
N GLU A 21 -3.59 -31.94 8.14
CA GLU A 21 -2.75 -30.81 8.54
C GLU A 21 -2.49 -29.86 7.37
N LEU A 22 -2.23 -28.59 7.69
CA LEU A 22 -1.78 -27.63 6.70
C LEU A 22 -0.29 -27.80 6.41
N PRO A 23 0.13 -27.66 5.14
CA PRO A 23 1.57 -27.68 4.80
C PRO A 23 2.33 -26.63 5.62
N ALA A 24 3.50 -27.01 6.16
CA ALA A 24 4.32 -26.12 6.98
C ALA A 24 4.66 -24.81 6.28
N VAL A 25 4.96 -24.85 5.00
CA VAL A 25 5.23 -23.66 4.17
C VAL A 25 4.02 -22.73 4.11
N ALA A 26 2.80 -23.28 3.99
CA ALA A 26 1.58 -22.47 3.97
C ALA A 26 1.35 -21.77 5.32
N VAL A 27 1.56 -22.48 6.42
CA VAL A 27 1.46 -21.92 7.78
C VAL A 27 2.47 -20.78 7.99
N GLU A 28 3.70 -20.96 7.53
CA GLU A 28 4.75 -19.95 7.61
C GLU A 28 4.37 -18.68 6.82
N ARG A 29 3.92 -18.82 5.57
CA ARG A 29 3.46 -17.69 4.75
C ARG A 29 2.26 -16.96 5.35
N MET A 30 1.32 -17.71 5.94
CA MET A 30 0.18 -17.10 6.62
C MET A 30 0.60 -16.31 7.87
N LYS A 31 1.61 -16.77 8.60
CA LYS A 31 2.18 -16.01 9.72
C LYS A 31 2.83 -14.72 9.26
N GLU A 32 3.66 -14.76 8.22
CA GLU A 32 4.28 -13.56 7.63
C GLU A 32 3.22 -12.54 7.19
N MET A 33 2.15 -13.00 6.53
CA MET A 33 1.02 -12.14 6.16
C MET A 33 0.34 -11.54 7.39
N GLY A 34 0.14 -12.33 8.44
CA GLY A 34 -0.46 -11.89 9.70
C GLY A 34 0.38 -10.83 10.39
N GLU A 35 1.69 -11.01 10.44
CA GLU A 35 2.65 -10.04 11.00
C GLU A 35 2.63 -8.72 10.22
N TRP A 36 2.64 -8.80 8.88
CA TRP A 36 2.52 -7.62 8.03
C TRP A 36 1.19 -6.89 8.29
N LEU A 37 0.07 -7.61 8.36
CA LEU A 37 -1.25 -7.05 8.63
C LEU A 37 -1.37 -6.48 10.06
N ALA A 38 -0.68 -7.05 11.03
CA ALA A 38 -0.66 -6.50 12.40
C ALA A 38 -0.09 -5.08 12.42
N THR A 39 0.89 -4.80 11.57
CA THR A 39 1.51 -3.46 11.45
C THR A 39 0.77 -2.56 10.46
N ASN A 40 0.36 -3.09 9.32
CA ASN A 40 -0.10 -2.31 8.16
C ASN A 40 -1.58 -2.53 7.81
N GLY A 41 -2.31 -3.34 8.56
CA GLY A 41 -3.69 -3.72 8.24
C GLY A 41 -4.65 -2.55 8.07
N GLU A 42 -4.42 -1.44 8.75
CA GLU A 42 -5.21 -0.21 8.61
C GLU A 42 -5.22 0.32 7.17
N THR A 43 -4.17 0.07 6.42
CA THR A 43 -4.07 0.50 5.01
C THR A 43 -4.85 -0.38 4.04
N VAL A 44 -5.40 -1.49 4.52
CA VAL A 44 -6.16 -2.49 3.76
C VAL A 44 -7.58 -2.64 4.28
N TYR A 45 -7.75 -2.80 5.59
CA TYR A 45 -9.06 -3.04 6.21
C TYR A 45 -9.96 -1.82 6.13
N GLY A 46 -11.19 -2.00 5.65
CA GLY A 46 -12.19 -0.95 5.52
C GLY A 46 -11.82 0.10 4.47
N THR A 47 -10.90 -0.20 3.57
CA THR A 47 -10.52 0.67 2.47
C THR A 47 -11.32 0.35 1.21
N LYS A 48 -11.32 1.30 0.29
CA LYS A 48 -11.75 1.13 -1.10
C LYS A 48 -10.54 1.24 -2.03
N ALA A 49 -10.74 0.92 -3.31
CA ALA A 49 -9.73 1.23 -4.31
C ALA A 49 -9.36 2.72 -4.23
N GLY A 50 -8.08 3.01 -4.35
CA GLY A 50 -7.60 4.39 -4.36
C GLY A 50 -7.93 5.09 -5.69
N ASP A 51 -7.63 6.37 -5.73
CA ASP A 51 -7.95 7.24 -6.88
C ASP A 51 -7.05 6.93 -8.10
N ILE A 52 -5.96 6.23 -7.89
CA ILE A 52 -4.99 5.88 -8.92
C ILE A 52 -5.08 4.39 -9.19
N LYS A 53 -5.32 4.02 -10.45
CA LYS A 53 -5.28 2.63 -10.88
C LYS A 53 -3.89 2.04 -10.64
N GLN A 54 -3.83 0.73 -10.46
CA GLN A 54 -2.57 0.03 -10.26
C GLN A 54 -1.55 0.37 -11.36
N GLN A 55 -0.35 0.69 -10.95
CA GLN A 55 0.80 1.01 -11.78
C GLN A 55 1.91 -0.02 -11.55
N GLU A 56 3.00 0.08 -12.33
CA GLU A 56 4.18 -0.78 -12.15
C GLU A 56 4.81 -0.59 -10.77
N TRP A 57 4.85 0.63 -10.26
CA TRP A 57 5.41 0.93 -8.93
C TRP A 57 4.54 0.44 -7.76
N GLY A 58 3.24 0.18 -7.96
CA GLY A 58 2.34 -0.27 -6.90
C GLY A 58 0.89 0.13 -7.10
N CYS A 59 0.19 0.37 -6.01
CA CYS A 59 -1.24 0.71 -6.04
C CYS A 59 -1.61 1.67 -4.91
N THR A 60 -2.86 2.11 -4.90
CA THR A 60 -3.40 2.96 -3.84
C THR A 60 -4.67 2.38 -3.24
N THR A 61 -4.87 2.61 -1.95
CA THR A 61 -6.12 2.35 -1.22
C THR A 61 -6.58 3.62 -0.54
N ARG A 62 -7.89 3.77 -0.36
CA ARG A 62 -8.48 4.97 0.25
C ARG A 62 -9.39 4.65 1.41
N LYS A 63 -9.27 5.45 2.46
CA LYS A 63 -10.15 5.42 3.64
C LYS A 63 -10.51 6.85 4.04
N GLY A 64 -11.68 7.33 3.60
CA GLY A 64 -12.10 8.71 3.82
C GLY A 64 -11.16 9.71 3.15
N ASP A 65 -10.60 10.63 3.94
CA ASP A 65 -9.62 11.64 3.51
C ASP A 65 -8.17 11.14 3.44
N ARG A 66 -7.95 9.86 3.77
CA ARG A 66 -6.63 9.22 3.78
C ARG A 66 -6.45 8.38 2.51
N LEU A 67 -5.41 8.68 1.77
CA LEU A 67 -4.97 7.88 0.62
C LEU A 67 -3.65 7.19 1.00
N PHE A 68 -3.64 5.86 0.93
CA PHE A 68 -2.43 5.08 1.15
C PHE A 68 -1.81 4.72 -0.19
N VAL A 69 -0.56 5.14 -0.37
CA VAL A 69 0.24 4.86 -1.57
C VAL A 69 1.16 3.70 -1.23
N HIS A 70 0.90 2.56 -1.82
CA HIS A 70 1.68 1.33 -1.64
C HIS A 70 2.71 1.24 -2.76
N ILE A 71 3.97 1.37 -2.41
CA ILE A 71 5.10 1.35 -3.34
C ILE A 71 5.83 0.02 -3.19
N PHE A 72 5.76 -0.82 -4.22
CA PHE A 72 6.41 -2.13 -4.24
C PHE A 72 7.80 -2.03 -4.86
N GLU A 73 7.94 -1.20 -5.87
CA GLU A 73 9.18 -0.98 -6.59
C GLU A 73 9.22 0.45 -7.14
N LEU A 74 10.33 1.14 -6.96
CA LEU A 74 10.53 2.49 -7.48
C LEU A 74 11.99 2.70 -7.85
N ASP A 75 12.26 2.94 -9.12
CA ASP A 75 13.61 3.15 -9.66
C ASP A 75 14.12 4.58 -9.45
N HIS A 76 13.24 5.51 -9.07
CA HIS A 76 13.54 6.93 -8.93
C HIS A 76 13.20 7.45 -7.53
N ASP A 77 13.83 8.55 -7.14
CA ASP A 77 13.58 9.19 -5.84
C ASP A 77 12.27 9.97 -5.78
N VAL A 78 11.65 10.21 -6.92
CA VAL A 78 10.42 11.01 -7.06
C VAL A 78 9.34 10.19 -7.72
N LEU A 79 8.15 10.20 -7.12
CA LEU A 79 6.95 9.55 -7.64
C LEU A 79 5.92 10.60 -8.04
N TYR A 80 5.48 10.55 -9.29
CA TYR A 80 4.34 11.35 -9.76
C TYR A 80 3.03 10.60 -9.55
N LEU A 81 2.07 11.27 -8.91
CA LEU A 81 0.72 10.76 -8.69
C LEU A 81 -0.29 11.63 -9.44
N PRO A 82 -1.03 11.08 -10.39
CA PRO A 82 -2.10 11.81 -11.10
C PRO A 82 -3.35 11.94 -10.21
N LEU A 83 -3.31 12.87 -9.26
CA LEU A 83 -4.39 13.16 -8.30
C LEU A 83 -5.02 14.52 -8.61
N GLU A 84 -6.33 14.54 -8.74
CA GLU A 84 -7.09 15.79 -8.91
C GLU A 84 -7.33 16.50 -7.57
N CYS A 85 -7.34 15.75 -6.45
CA CYS A 85 -7.55 16.30 -5.13
C CYS A 85 -6.30 16.98 -4.57
N LYS A 86 -6.52 17.93 -3.66
CA LYS A 86 -5.44 18.64 -2.98
C LYS A 86 -4.88 17.77 -1.86
N VAL A 87 -3.58 17.56 -1.86
CA VAL A 87 -2.85 16.91 -0.76
C VAL A 87 -2.49 17.96 0.29
N THR A 88 -2.81 17.68 1.54
CA THR A 88 -2.54 18.56 2.67
C THR A 88 -1.35 18.10 3.52
N SER A 89 -1.06 16.81 3.55
CA SER A 89 0.11 16.25 4.22
C SER A 89 0.51 14.91 3.62
N ALA A 90 1.78 14.57 3.77
CA ALA A 90 2.33 13.29 3.38
C ALA A 90 3.32 12.80 4.44
N LYS A 91 3.22 11.52 4.80
CA LYS A 91 4.12 10.88 5.76
C LYS A 91 4.28 9.40 5.47
N VAL A 92 5.39 8.82 5.91
CA VAL A 92 5.57 7.37 5.92
C VAL A 92 4.61 6.77 6.94
N PHE A 93 3.85 5.75 6.55
CA PHE A 93 2.80 5.18 7.39
C PHE A 93 3.35 4.56 8.68
N VAL A 94 4.43 3.80 8.57
CA VAL A 94 4.97 2.98 9.66
C VAL A 94 5.55 3.79 10.83
N ASP A 95 6.21 4.90 10.53
CA ASP A 95 6.95 5.68 11.53
C ASP A 95 6.53 7.17 11.58
N GLY A 96 5.67 7.61 10.66
CA GLY A 96 5.21 9.00 10.60
C GLY A 96 6.24 10.00 10.06
N THR A 97 7.35 9.54 9.50
CA THR A 97 8.36 10.42 8.90
C THR A 97 7.74 11.28 7.81
N PRO A 98 7.87 12.62 7.87
CA PRO A 98 7.32 13.50 6.84
C PRO A 98 7.93 13.22 5.46
N VAL A 99 7.08 13.17 4.44
CA VAL A 99 7.46 13.05 3.04
C VAL A 99 7.23 14.38 2.36
N LYS A 100 8.26 14.90 1.68
CA LYS A 100 8.13 16.13 0.91
C LYS A 100 7.28 15.88 -0.32
N PHE A 101 6.38 16.81 -0.60
CA PHE A 101 5.53 16.75 -1.78
C PHE A 101 5.33 18.12 -2.39
N LYS A 102 5.04 18.14 -3.68
CA LYS A 102 4.73 19.34 -4.43
C LYS A 102 3.46 19.13 -5.24
N GLN A 103 2.45 19.96 -4.98
CA GLN A 103 1.26 20.00 -5.81
C GLN A 103 1.62 20.63 -7.17
N VAL A 104 1.25 19.94 -8.25
CA VAL A 104 1.45 20.38 -9.62
C VAL A 104 0.14 20.33 -10.38
N THR A 105 0.08 20.91 -11.57
CA THR A 105 -1.10 20.82 -12.42
C THR A 105 -1.36 19.35 -12.80
N GLY A 106 -2.52 18.84 -12.44
CA GLY A 106 -2.95 17.47 -12.72
C GLY A 106 -2.42 16.40 -11.77
N GLY A 107 -1.67 16.78 -10.71
CA GLY A 107 -1.18 15.77 -9.78
C GLY A 107 -0.28 16.26 -8.66
N VAL A 108 0.45 15.33 -8.07
CA VAL A 108 1.36 15.55 -6.96
C VAL A 108 2.68 14.83 -7.22
N LEU A 109 3.78 15.50 -6.94
CA LEU A 109 5.11 14.90 -6.90
C LEU A 109 5.45 14.58 -5.44
N LEU A 110 5.79 13.32 -5.16
CA LEU A 110 6.30 12.87 -3.86
C LEU A 110 7.81 12.66 -3.96
N GLU A 111 8.55 13.27 -3.06
CA GLU A 111 9.97 13.00 -2.89
C GLU A 111 10.14 11.87 -1.86
N VAL A 112 10.10 10.64 -2.34
CA VAL A 112 10.15 9.45 -1.47
C VAL A 112 11.59 9.13 -1.06
N GLY A 113 12.54 9.63 -1.82
CA GLY A 113 13.95 9.28 -1.65
C GLY A 113 14.18 7.82 -2.05
N LYS A 114 15.26 7.23 -1.54
CA LYS A 114 15.54 5.83 -1.75
C LYS A 114 14.53 5.00 -0.96
N VAL A 115 13.65 4.30 -1.66
CA VAL A 115 12.70 3.36 -1.04
C VAL A 115 13.51 2.28 -0.35
N ALA A 116 13.25 2.08 0.94
CA ALA A 116 13.88 1.03 1.71
C ALA A 116 13.56 -0.34 1.09
N ASP A 117 14.48 -1.29 1.23
CA ASP A 117 14.29 -2.68 0.79
C ASP A 117 13.21 -3.37 1.65
N THR A 118 11.96 -3.00 1.39
CA THR A 118 10.77 -3.51 2.06
C THR A 118 9.81 -4.09 1.04
N THR A 119 8.98 -5.02 1.47
CA THR A 119 7.94 -5.62 0.61
C THR A 119 6.91 -4.59 0.14
N ASP A 120 6.63 -3.59 0.96
CA ASP A 120 5.65 -2.54 0.68
C ASP A 120 6.04 -1.27 1.45
N TYR A 121 6.44 -0.23 0.74
CA TYR A 121 6.71 1.08 1.31
C TYR A 121 5.46 1.94 1.22
N ILE A 122 4.86 2.27 2.37
CA ILE A 122 3.55 2.91 2.42
C ILE A 122 3.68 4.39 2.79
N VAL A 123 3.17 5.26 1.94
CA VAL A 123 3.03 6.70 2.20
C VAL A 123 1.56 7.03 2.41
N GLU A 124 1.25 7.62 3.55
CA GLU A 124 -0.08 8.13 3.85
C GLU A 124 -0.20 9.59 3.41
N LEU A 125 -1.16 9.86 2.55
CA LEU A 125 -1.53 11.21 2.13
C LEU A 125 -2.86 11.59 2.79
N ARG A 126 -2.93 12.82 3.32
CA ARG A 126 -4.19 13.46 3.64
C ARG A 126 -4.63 14.31 2.46
N THR A 127 -5.88 14.15 2.07
CA THR A 127 -6.46 14.85 0.92
C THR A 127 -7.66 15.70 1.36
N ARG A 128 -7.97 16.70 0.54
CA ARG A 128 -9.08 17.63 0.78
C ARG A 128 -10.02 17.64 -0.40
#